data_40bfeb27a65e0fd64eeb3879057ad2b9
#
_entry.id   40bfeb27a65e0fd64eeb3879057ad2b9
#
_cell.length_a   1.000
_cell.length_b   1.000
_cell.length_c   1.000
_cell.angle_alpha   90.00
_cell.angle_beta   90.00
_cell.angle_gamma   90.00
#
_symmetry.space_group_name_H-M   'P 1'
#
loop_
_entity.id
_entity.type
_entity.pdbx_description
1 polymer ?
#
loop_
_entity_poly.entity_id
_entity_poly.type
_entity_poly.pdbx_seq_one_letter_code
_entity_poly.pdbx_strand_id
1 'polypeptide(L)'
;MSYDGFPKYQSVAEKKLKASKALEKIKKKNPELEPIIIVGRLLAENWWGKHCNLNLESYADYSNRIARGKSYVRNNMVLDLRVSKGRVAAKVQGSRSKPYVVEIKIDPLTNEKWEAVTALCNTWHIK
;
A
#
# COMPACT_ATOMS: atom_id res chain seq x y z
N MET A 1 -23.31 -32.01 -1.69
CA MET A 1 -22.40 -31.24 -0.78
C MET A 1 -21.64 -30.24 -1.63
N SER A 2 -21.99 -28.99 -1.49
CA SER A 2 -21.21 -27.92 -2.13
C SER A 2 -20.01 -27.59 -1.24
N TYR A 3 -18.84 -27.82 -1.75
CA TYR A 3 -17.60 -27.33 -1.15
C TYR A 3 -17.51 -25.82 -1.34
N ASP A 4 -18.18 -25.06 -0.52
CA ASP A 4 -18.14 -23.58 -0.54
C ASP A 4 -16.93 -23.02 0.22
N GLY A 5 -15.85 -23.81 0.33
CA GLY A 5 -14.67 -23.42 1.12
C GLY A 5 -13.70 -22.48 0.44
N PHE A 6 -13.76 -22.30 -0.89
CA PHE A 6 -12.83 -21.43 -1.59
C PHE A 6 -13.57 -20.28 -2.27
N PRO A 7 -13.11 -19.03 -2.10
CA PRO A 7 -13.67 -17.92 -2.84
C PRO A 7 -13.50 -18.14 -4.34
N LYS A 8 -14.54 -17.83 -5.12
CA LYS A 8 -14.48 -17.92 -6.57
C LYS A 8 -13.32 -17.11 -7.10
N TYR A 9 -12.59 -17.68 -8.03
CA TYR A 9 -11.53 -16.96 -8.74
C TYR A 9 -12.11 -15.70 -9.40
N GLN A 10 -11.53 -14.56 -9.11
CA GLN A 10 -11.87 -13.31 -9.75
C GLN A 10 -10.74 -12.89 -10.68
N SER A 11 -11.08 -12.55 -11.91
CA SER A 11 -10.12 -12.02 -12.86
C SER A 11 -9.62 -10.63 -12.41
N VAL A 12 -8.48 -10.21 -12.94
CA VAL A 12 -7.93 -8.87 -12.67
C VAL A 12 -8.91 -7.77 -13.07
N ALA A 13 -9.60 -7.95 -14.20
CA ALA A 13 -10.62 -7.01 -14.66
C ALA A 13 -11.80 -6.90 -13.69
N GLU A 14 -12.27 -8.01 -13.15
CA GLU A 14 -13.34 -8.03 -12.14
C GLU A 14 -12.92 -7.34 -10.84
N LYS A 15 -11.68 -7.59 -10.38
CA LYS A 15 -11.13 -6.94 -9.20
C LYS A 15 -11.03 -5.42 -9.38
N LYS A 16 -10.55 -4.96 -10.53
CA LYS A 16 -10.49 -3.53 -10.87
C LYS A 16 -11.87 -2.89 -10.92
N LEU A 17 -12.82 -3.56 -11.54
CA LEU A 17 -14.19 -3.08 -11.61
C LEU A 17 -14.83 -2.96 -10.22
N LYS A 18 -14.62 -3.96 -9.37
CA LYS A 18 -15.09 -3.96 -7.99
C LYS A 18 -14.47 -2.81 -7.19
N ALA A 19 -13.17 -2.59 -7.36
CA ALA A 19 -12.46 -1.48 -6.71
C ALA A 19 -12.98 -0.13 -7.19
N SER A 20 -13.24 0.05 -8.48
CA SER A 20 -13.82 1.27 -9.04
C SER A 20 -15.20 1.56 -8.48
N LYS A 21 -16.07 0.56 -8.41
CA LYS A 21 -17.41 0.70 -7.82
C LYS A 21 -17.36 1.05 -6.33
N ALA A 22 -16.45 0.40 -5.59
CA ALA A 22 -16.26 0.68 -4.17
C ALA A 22 -15.74 2.12 -3.97
N LEU A 23 -14.81 2.55 -4.81
CA LEU A 23 -14.27 3.92 -4.78
C LEU A 23 -15.36 4.95 -5.02
N GLU A 24 -16.21 4.75 -6.02
CA GLU A 24 -17.32 5.66 -6.31
C GLU A 24 -18.31 5.78 -5.15
N LYS A 25 -18.67 4.64 -4.54
CA LYS A 25 -19.56 4.62 -3.37
C LYS A 25 -18.98 5.39 -2.18
N ILE A 26 -17.69 5.18 -1.90
CA ILE A 26 -17.03 5.82 -0.79
C ILE A 26 -16.78 7.29 -1.07
N LYS A 27 -16.44 7.64 -2.30
CA LYS A 27 -16.22 9.01 -2.73
C LYS A 27 -17.48 9.88 -2.62
N LYS A 28 -18.64 9.30 -2.86
CA LYS A 28 -19.94 10.00 -2.63
C LYS A 28 -20.14 10.37 -1.16
N LYS A 29 -19.66 9.53 -0.24
CA LYS A 29 -19.76 9.78 1.20
C LYS A 29 -18.64 10.67 1.73
N ASN A 30 -17.45 10.53 1.18
CA ASN A 30 -16.24 11.24 1.58
C ASN A 30 -15.53 11.81 0.35
N PRO A 31 -15.80 13.06 -0.05
CA PRO A 31 -15.15 13.66 -1.22
C PRO A 31 -13.64 13.90 -1.04
N GLU A 32 -13.12 13.78 0.20
CA GLU A 32 -11.72 13.99 0.53
C GLU A 32 -10.84 12.73 0.39
N LEU A 33 -11.35 11.69 -0.27
CA LEU A 33 -10.57 10.46 -0.49
C LEU A 33 -9.37 10.71 -1.40
N GLU A 34 -8.24 10.17 -1.00
CA GLU A 34 -6.99 10.20 -1.76
C GLU A 34 -6.62 8.77 -2.22
N PRO A 35 -7.19 8.29 -3.33
CA PRO A 35 -6.85 6.98 -3.85
C PRO A 35 -5.45 6.98 -4.44
N ILE A 36 -4.77 5.84 -4.34
CA ILE A 36 -3.50 5.62 -5.00
C ILE A 36 -3.75 5.03 -6.38
N ILE A 37 -3.39 5.78 -7.40
CA ILE A 37 -3.49 5.36 -8.80
C ILE A 37 -2.10 5.37 -9.40
N ILE A 38 -1.66 4.21 -9.86
CA ILE A 38 -0.36 4.07 -10.52
C ILE A 38 -0.55 4.06 -12.02
N VAL A 39 0.09 5.00 -12.68
CA VAL A 39 0.15 5.07 -14.13
C VAL A 39 1.49 4.46 -14.57
N GLY A 40 1.43 3.40 -15.36
CA GLY A 40 2.62 2.71 -15.83
C GLY A 40 2.93 1.42 -15.05
N ARG A 41 4.13 0.89 -15.26
CA ARG A 41 4.57 -0.40 -14.69
C ARG A 41 5.33 -0.26 -13.38
N LEU A 42 5.93 0.88 -13.13
CA LEU A 42 6.79 1.10 -11.98
C LEU A 42 5.97 1.52 -10.76
N LEU A 43 6.13 0.80 -9.66
CA LEU A 43 5.54 1.17 -8.37
C LEU A 43 6.35 2.27 -7.69
N ALA A 44 7.62 2.37 -8.00
CA ALA A 44 8.52 3.39 -7.48
C ALA A 44 9.37 3.93 -8.62
N GLU A 45 9.32 5.24 -8.83
CA GLU A 45 10.05 5.92 -9.90
C GLU A 45 11.42 6.42 -9.45
N ASN A 46 11.52 6.78 -8.17
CA ASN A 46 12.75 7.31 -7.62
C ASN A 46 13.60 6.24 -6.92
N TRP A 47 14.86 6.57 -6.70
CA TRP A 47 15.83 5.69 -6.04
C TRP A 47 15.38 5.26 -4.63
N TRP A 48 14.83 6.19 -3.87
CA TRP A 48 14.36 5.93 -2.50
C TRP A 48 13.25 4.88 -2.47
N GLY A 49 12.25 5.06 -3.29
CA GLY A 49 11.14 4.12 -3.37
C GLY A 49 11.58 2.73 -3.80
N LYS A 50 12.50 2.63 -4.75
CA LYS A 50 13.08 1.36 -5.20
C LYS A 50 13.82 0.65 -4.07
N HIS A 51 14.66 1.37 -3.33
CA HIS A 51 15.39 0.80 -2.19
C HIS A 51 14.49 0.42 -1.03
N CYS A 52 13.45 1.19 -0.73
CA CYS A 52 12.44 0.81 0.24
C CYS A 52 11.74 -0.50 -0.13
N ASN A 53 11.36 -0.65 -1.39
CA ASN A 53 10.76 -1.89 -1.88
C ASN A 53 11.70 -3.08 -1.75
N LEU A 54 12.96 -2.93 -2.17
CA LEU A 54 13.97 -3.98 -2.05
C LEU A 54 14.23 -4.36 -0.59
N ASN A 55 14.29 -3.38 0.29
CA ASN A 55 14.47 -3.62 1.73
C ASN A 55 13.32 -4.43 2.31
N LEU A 56 12.08 -4.06 2.00
CA LEU A 56 10.90 -4.80 2.45
C LEU A 56 10.86 -6.23 1.86
N GLU A 57 11.24 -6.39 0.61
CA GLU A 57 11.31 -7.69 -0.05
C GLU A 57 12.39 -8.61 0.54
N SER A 58 13.42 -8.05 1.17
CA SER A 58 14.49 -8.82 1.81
C SER A 58 14.03 -9.58 3.05
N TYR A 59 12.91 -9.20 3.65
CA TYR A 59 12.32 -9.92 4.77
C TYR A 59 11.56 -11.16 4.26
N ALA A 60 12.15 -12.33 4.42
CA ALA A 60 11.64 -13.60 3.88
C ALA A 60 10.19 -13.92 4.27
N ASP A 61 9.79 -13.57 5.50
CA ASP A 61 8.44 -13.83 6.00
C ASP A 61 7.36 -13.01 5.29
N TYR A 62 7.73 -11.94 4.63
CA TYR A 62 6.80 -11.01 3.99
C TYR A 62 6.78 -11.09 2.46
N SER A 63 7.64 -11.91 1.84
CA SER A 63 7.78 -11.94 0.38
C SER A 63 6.45 -12.20 -0.36
N ASN A 64 5.66 -13.18 0.09
CA ASN A 64 4.35 -13.46 -0.50
C ASN A 64 3.33 -12.35 -0.26
N ARG A 65 3.38 -11.73 0.92
CA ARG A 65 2.49 -10.62 1.29
C ARG A 65 2.82 -9.36 0.49
N ILE A 66 4.10 -9.09 0.25
CA ILE A 66 4.55 -7.96 -0.56
C ILE A 66 4.11 -8.12 -2.01
N ALA A 67 4.22 -9.32 -2.58
CA ALA A 67 3.73 -9.59 -3.93
C ALA A 67 2.22 -9.31 -4.06
N ARG A 68 1.42 -9.72 -3.08
CA ARG A 68 -0.01 -9.39 -3.01
C ARG A 68 -0.25 -7.89 -2.86
N GLY A 69 0.52 -7.21 -2.01
CA GLY A 69 0.45 -5.76 -1.83
C GLY A 69 0.73 -5.01 -3.11
N LYS A 70 1.75 -5.39 -3.86
CA LYS A 70 2.05 -4.83 -5.18
C LYS A 70 0.89 -5.02 -6.15
N SER A 71 0.26 -6.19 -6.15
CA SER A 71 -0.92 -6.47 -6.97
C SER A 71 -2.10 -5.55 -6.61
N TYR A 72 -2.36 -5.34 -5.32
CA TYR A 72 -3.41 -4.42 -4.88
C TYR A 72 -3.17 -2.99 -5.37
N VAL A 73 -1.93 -2.51 -5.27
CA VAL A 73 -1.57 -1.16 -5.73
C VAL A 73 -1.70 -1.04 -7.24
N ARG A 74 -1.19 -2.02 -7.99
CA ARG A 74 -1.27 -2.03 -9.46
C ARG A 74 -2.71 -2.10 -9.99
N ASN A 75 -3.59 -2.74 -9.25
CA ASN A 75 -4.99 -2.91 -9.64
C ASN A 75 -5.91 -1.81 -9.07
N ASN A 76 -5.35 -0.72 -8.58
CA ASN A 76 -6.08 0.43 -8.04
C ASN A 76 -7.01 0.06 -6.87
N MET A 77 -6.60 -0.91 -6.07
CA MET A 77 -7.39 -1.40 -4.93
C MET A 77 -7.17 -0.60 -3.65
N VAL A 78 -6.17 0.28 -3.62
CA VAL A 78 -5.95 1.20 -2.51
C VAL A 78 -6.86 2.42 -2.72
N LEU A 79 -7.98 2.44 -2.00
CA LEU A 79 -9.04 3.43 -2.18
C LEU A 79 -8.75 4.75 -1.47
N ASP A 80 -7.99 4.70 -0.39
CA ASP A 80 -7.59 5.87 0.39
C ASP A 80 -6.27 5.58 1.09
N LEU A 81 -5.37 6.53 1.09
CA LEU A 81 -4.10 6.45 1.81
C LEU A 81 -3.82 7.81 2.45
N ARG A 82 -3.70 7.81 3.76
CA ARG A 82 -3.40 9.02 4.54
C ARG A 82 -2.18 8.79 5.42
N VAL A 83 -1.21 9.64 5.25
CA VAL A 83 0.02 9.63 6.06
C VAL A 83 -0.03 10.81 7.02
N SER A 84 0.05 10.53 8.30
CA SER A 84 0.12 11.52 9.35
C SER A 84 1.28 11.20 10.29
N LYS A 85 1.57 12.09 11.23
CA LYS A 85 2.67 11.89 12.17
C LYS A 85 2.49 10.58 12.97
N GLY A 86 3.42 9.66 12.77
CA GLY A 86 3.42 8.36 13.47
C GLY A 86 2.33 7.38 13.05
N ARG A 87 1.58 7.67 12.00
CA ARG A 87 0.46 6.84 11.57
C ARG A 87 0.24 6.87 10.07
N VAL A 88 0.01 5.70 9.52
CA VAL A 88 -0.48 5.53 8.15
C VAL A 88 -1.83 4.83 8.20
N ALA A 89 -2.84 5.41 7.60
CA ALA A 89 -4.17 4.83 7.51
C ALA A 89 -4.55 4.61 6.05
N ALA A 90 -5.10 3.45 5.74
CA ALA A 90 -5.49 3.11 4.37
C ALA A 90 -6.80 2.33 4.34
N LYS A 91 -7.50 2.44 3.21
CA LYS A 91 -8.63 1.60 2.86
C LYS A 91 -8.29 0.82 1.60
N VAL A 92 -8.34 -0.50 1.69
CA VAL A 92 -7.97 -1.40 0.60
C VAL A 92 -9.13 -2.32 0.27
N GLN A 93 -9.52 -2.34 -1.00
CA GLN A 93 -10.54 -3.25 -1.49
C GLN A 93 -9.93 -4.62 -1.75
N GLY A 94 -10.36 -5.62 -0.99
CA GLY A 94 -9.99 -7.02 -1.19
C GLY A 94 -11.13 -7.85 -1.78
N SER A 95 -11.12 -9.13 -1.49
CA SER A 95 -12.15 -10.08 -1.93
C SER A 95 -13.49 -9.90 -1.22
N ARG A 96 -13.49 -9.28 -0.05
CA ARG A 96 -14.72 -9.01 0.72
C ARG A 96 -15.52 -7.87 0.10
N SER A 97 -16.81 -7.82 0.41
CA SER A 97 -17.69 -6.74 -0.05
C SER A 97 -17.33 -5.37 0.51
N LYS A 98 -16.88 -5.32 1.76
CA LYS A 98 -16.42 -4.08 2.41
C LYS A 98 -14.91 -3.93 2.31
N PRO A 99 -14.38 -2.72 2.09
CA PRO A 99 -12.94 -2.48 2.13
C PRO A 99 -12.33 -2.78 3.49
N TYR A 100 -11.09 -3.26 3.49
CA TYR A 100 -10.30 -3.40 4.69
C TYR A 100 -9.80 -2.03 5.16
N VAL A 101 -9.87 -1.81 6.45
CA VAL A 101 -9.22 -0.66 7.09
C VAL A 101 -7.87 -1.11 7.61
N VAL A 102 -6.82 -0.48 7.11
CA VAL A 102 -5.44 -0.76 7.50
C VAL A 102 -4.89 0.42 8.28
N GLU A 103 -4.27 0.15 9.41
CA GLU A 103 -3.61 1.17 10.20
C GLU A 103 -2.20 0.70 10.56
N ILE A 104 -1.21 1.52 10.27
CA ILE A 104 0.19 1.30 10.64
C ILE A 104 0.58 2.39 11.62
N LYS A 105 0.98 1.98 12.82
CA LYS A 105 1.56 2.89 13.81
C LYS A 105 3.07 2.79 13.75
N ILE A 106 3.72 3.93 13.69
CA ILE A 106 5.18 4.03 13.59
C ILE A 106 5.68 4.83 14.78
N ASP A 107 6.48 4.20 15.61
CA ASP A 107 7.11 4.86 16.73
C ASP A 107 8.19 5.83 16.25
N PRO A 108 8.31 7.01 16.86
CA PRO A 108 9.36 7.94 16.49
C PRO A 108 10.73 7.36 16.83
N LEU A 109 11.73 7.69 16.03
CA LEU A 109 13.10 7.35 16.32
C LEU A 109 13.57 8.15 17.56
N THR A 110 14.42 7.52 18.38
CA THR A 110 15.10 8.22 19.45
C THR A 110 16.02 9.31 18.87
N ASN A 111 16.31 10.35 19.64
CA ASN A 111 17.19 11.44 19.19
C ASN A 111 18.56 10.90 18.75
N GLU A 112 19.12 9.95 19.47
CA GLU A 112 20.40 9.30 19.13
C GLU A 112 20.36 8.60 17.77
N LYS A 113 19.31 7.84 17.51
CA LYS A 113 19.11 7.16 16.21
C LYS A 113 18.88 8.15 15.09
N TRP A 114 18.14 9.21 15.37
CA TRP A 114 17.90 10.27 14.39
C TRP A 114 19.18 11.01 14.01
N GLU A 115 20.02 11.34 14.99
CA GLU A 115 21.32 11.95 14.76
C GLU A 115 22.24 11.04 13.93
N ALA A 116 22.25 9.73 14.21
CA ALA A 116 23.01 8.75 13.42
C ALA A 116 22.54 8.70 11.96
N VAL A 117 21.23 8.71 11.72
CA VAL A 117 20.65 8.72 10.37
C VAL A 117 21.01 10.00 9.63
N THR A 118 20.88 11.16 10.27
CA THR A 118 21.21 12.45 9.65
C THR A 118 22.70 12.58 9.34
N ALA A 119 23.57 12.07 10.21
CA ALA A 119 25.00 12.03 9.96
C ALA A 119 25.34 11.18 8.71
N LEU A 120 24.71 10.03 8.55
CA LEU A 120 24.86 9.19 7.36
C LEU A 120 24.34 9.90 6.10
N CYS A 121 23.21 10.58 6.17
CA CYS A 121 22.66 11.33 5.05
C CYS A 121 23.55 12.50 4.62
N ASN A 122 24.24 13.14 5.55
CA ASN A 122 25.18 14.23 5.27
C ASN A 122 26.44 13.76 4.52
N THR A 123 26.83 12.49 4.67
CA THR A 123 27.97 11.90 3.95
C THR A 123 27.57 11.42 2.55
N TRP A 124 26.30 11.30 2.25
CA TRP A 124 25.79 10.88 0.96
C TRP A 124 25.49 12.12 0.11
N HIS A 125 26.33 12.37 -0.89
CA HIS A 125 26.04 13.36 -1.91
C HIS A 125 24.93 12.83 -2.82
N ILE A 126 23.70 13.10 -2.45
CA ILE A 126 22.55 12.86 -3.32
C ILE A 126 22.52 13.99 -4.35
N LYS A 127 23.04 13.71 -5.49
CA LYS A 127 22.83 14.59 -6.65
C LYS A 127 21.58 14.15 -7.37
#